data_8c5854207c14ec8dcd0654ef8cb77459
#
_entry.id   8c5854207c14ec8dcd0654ef8cb77459
#
_cell.length_a   1.000
_cell.length_b   1.000
_cell.length_c   1.000
_cell.angle_alpha   90.00
_cell.angle_beta   90.00
_cell.angle_gamma   90.00
#
_symmetry.space_group_name_H-M   'P 1'
#
loop_
_entity.id
_entity.type
_entity.pdbx_description
1 polymer ?
#
loop_
_entity_poly.entity_id
_entity_poly.type
_entity_poly.pdbx_seq_one_letter_code
_entity_poly.pdbx_strand_id
1 'polypeptide(L)'
;MSFRSSSAAGGGLASFFGDRAFAHSLVRIALPVTLQSMLRASFSIIDQVMIGQLGSASISGIGLGGKFASIHNVVLSAVAAAGAILISQYLGQGNRKNAARSYSINLLVSLAIAALFTLVSTQFAGPILGLYTQDDATRALGQTYLQTYAWSFFPAALSSMAETLLCCMEAAVFPLIASITSLCINTALNYLLIFGHGGLPALGVQGAAVASVAAQLVSCVLVYLFLAVRLRQKQWQLRFTLGFTRPELLTYAKILLPLLASEFLWSLGENVYSALYGNIGTLACAAMTMTTPIQCLMVGALSGLSKAAAILIGRSLGTQEYDRAYLDAQRLMRCGLAASLVLSALLLVFGRLYTTIYRVEPEVRATAYLLLVVFAILSPVKVQNMILGGGILKSGGKTNYTLVIDLIGTWGFGVPLGLLAAFVLKLPIVPVYFLLSLEECVRLALSLWLFKKRSWMQQL
;
A
#
# COMPACT_ATOMS: atom_id res chain seq x y z
N MET A 1 46.30 -4.54 14.24
CA MET A 1 46.65 -5.78 14.98
C MET A 1 45.41 -6.33 15.65
N SER A 2 45.18 -7.60 15.43
CA SER A 2 44.21 -8.53 16.02
C SER A 2 42.75 -8.40 15.59
N PHE A 3 42.47 -8.94 14.40
CA PHE A 3 41.19 -9.52 14.04
C PHE A 3 40.95 -10.76 14.92
N ARG A 4 40.01 -10.70 15.84
CA ARG A 4 39.46 -11.92 16.44
C ARG A 4 38.35 -12.45 15.53
N SER A 5 38.66 -13.47 14.80
CA SER A 5 37.75 -14.42 14.20
C SER A 5 36.95 -15.09 15.32
N SER A 6 35.67 -14.76 15.47
CA SER A 6 34.73 -15.50 16.29
C SER A 6 34.00 -16.50 15.40
N SER A 7 34.36 -17.74 15.63
CA SER A 7 34.00 -19.01 15.03
C SER A 7 32.52 -19.19 14.65
N ALA A 8 32.35 -19.79 13.47
CA ALA A 8 31.20 -20.52 13.03
C ALA A 8 30.87 -21.69 13.99
N ALA A 9 29.64 -21.66 14.54
CA ALA A 9 28.88 -22.84 14.91
C ALA A 9 27.47 -22.40 15.36
N GLY A 10 26.60 -22.15 14.40
CA GLY A 10 25.17 -21.89 14.61
C GLY A 10 24.43 -22.19 13.31
N GLY A 11 24.22 -23.51 13.05
CA GLY A 11 23.72 -23.97 11.76
C GLY A 11 22.33 -23.50 11.39
N GLY A 12 22.11 -23.22 10.11
CA GLY A 12 20.85 -23.24 9.38
C GLY A 12 20.00 -21.96 9.47
N LEU A 13 19.35 -21.69 10.57
CA LEU A 13 18.37 -20.59 10.71
C LEU A 13 19.05 -19.22 10.99
N ALA A 14 20.12 -19.18 11.74
CA ALA A 14 20.85 -17.94 12.03
C ALA A 14 21.53 -17.32 10.80
N SER A 15 21.96 -18.14 9.84
CA SER A 15 22.53 -17.66 8.57
C SER A 15 21.45 -17.13 7.60
N PHE A 16 20.21 -17.58 7.76
CA PHE A 16 19.09 -17.20 6.91
C PHE A 16 18.53 -15.82 7.30
N PHE A 17 18.34 -15.57 8.60
CA PHE A 17 17.79 -14.31 9.12
C PHE A 17 18.84 -13.25 9.44
N GLY A 18 20.14 -13.58 9.32
CA GLY A 18 21.23 -12.67 9.62
C GLY A 18 21.49 -12.47 11.11
N ASP A 19 22.06 -11.31 11.44
CA ASP A 19 22.33 -10.90 12.81
C ASP A 19 21.00 -10.77 13.61
N ARG A 20 20.99 -11.19 14.88
CA ARG A 20 19.81 -11.10 15.76
C ARG A 20 19.24 -9.69 15.83
N ALA A 21 20.09 -8.66 15.77
CA ALA A 21 19.68 -7.27 15.77
C ALA A 21 18.86 -6.93 14.51
N PHE A 22 19.29 -7.36 13.33
CA PHE A 22 18.59 -7.16 12.07
C PHE A 22 17.24 -7.89 12.07
N ALA A 23 17.22 -9.17 12.45
CA ALA A 23 15.98 -9.95 12.53
C ALA A 23 14.97 -9.31 13.49
N HIS A 24 15.42 -8.82 14.66
CA HIS A 24 14.57 -8.14 15.61
C HIS A 24 13.98 -6.83 15.04
N SER A 25 14.80 -5.98 14.39
CA SER A 25 14.33 -4.75 13.74
C SER A 25 13.37 -5.04 12.58
N LEU A 26 13.65 -6.09 11.80
CA LEU A 26 12.79 -6.55 10.71
C LEU A 26 11.39 -6.92 11.21
N VAL A 27 11.32 -7.82 12.20
CA VAL A 27 10.05 -8.28 12.78
C VAL A 27 9.28 -7.12 13.42
N ARG A 28 9.99 -6.21 14.08
CA ARG A 28 9.41 -5.05 14.77
C ARG A 28 8.74 -4.04 13.83
N ILE A 29 9.16 -4.00 12.57
CA ILE A 29 8.53 -3.17 11.53
C ILE A 29 7.58 -4.01 10.67
N ALA A 30 8.06 -5.14 10.14
CA ALA A 30 7.32 -5.91 9.15
C ALA A 30 6.04 -6.52 9.73
N LEU A 31 6.10 -7.14 10.91
CA LEU A 31 4.94 -7.83 11.49
C LEU A 31 3.77 -6.87 11.80
N PRO A 32 3.98 -5.72 12.50
CA PRO A 32 2.88 -4.79 12.73
C PRO A 32 2.29 -4.21 11.43
N VAL A 33 3.12 -3.87 10.45
CA VAL A 33 2.64 -3.34 9.15
C VAL A 33 1.84 -4.40 8.38
N THR A 34 2.30 -5.64 8.37
CA THR A 34 1.57 -6.77 7.79
C THR A 34 0.20 -6.96 8.45
N LEU A 35 0.17 -7.03 9.79
CA LEU A 35 -1.08 -7.17 10.53
C LEU A 35 -2.03 -5.99 10.28
N GLN A 36 -1.52 -4.77 10.21
CA GLN A 36 -2.29 -3.58 9.87
C GLN A 36 -2.93 -3.70 8.48
N SER A 37 -2.17 -4.17 7.48
CA SER A 37 -2.66 -4.35 6.10
C SER A 37 -3.73 -5.44 6.01
N MET A 38 -3.52 -6.57 6.68
CA MET A 38 -4.49 -7.67 6.72
C MET A 38 -5.79 -7.26 7.43
N LEU A 39 -5.68 -6.56 8.55
CA LEU A 39 -6.86 -6.07 9.29
C LEU A 39 -7.65 -5.06 8.45
N ARG A 40 -7.00 -4.11 7.80
CA ARG A 40 -7.67 -3.16 6.89
C ARG A 40 -8.46 -3.89 5.79
N ALA A 41 -7.88 -4.92 5.18
CA ALA A 41 -8.56 -5.71 4.16
C ALA A 41 -9.79 -6.46 4.74
N SER A 42 -9.66 -7.04 5.93
CA SER A 42 -10.76 -7.77 6.60
C SER A 42 -11.91 -6.84 7.00
N PHE A 43 -11.61 -5.68 7.58
CA PHE A 43 -12.64 -4.71 7.97
C PHE A 43 -13.33 -4.06 6.77
N SER A 44 -12.63 -3.89 5.64
CA SER A 44 -13.25 -3.42 4.40
C SER A 44 -14.37 -4.35 3.93
N ILE A 45 -14.27 -5.66 4.17
CA ILE A 45 -15.33 -6.62 3.86
C ILE A 45 -16.54 -6.38 4.78
N ILE A 46 -16.31 -6.14 6.07
CA ILE A 46 -17.38 -5.84 7.04
C ILE A 46 -18.13 -4.56 6.62
N ASP A 47 -17.40 -3.51 6.28
CA ASP A 47 -18.00 -2.24 5.81
C ASP A 47 -18.84 -2.47 4.56
N GLN A 48 -18.35 -3.23 3.58
CA GLN A 48 -19.11 -3.56 2.36
C GLN A 48 -20.39 -4.33 2.65
N VAL A 49 -20.37 -5.27 3.61
CA VAL A 49 -21.57 -6.01 4.03
C VAL A 49 -22.59 -5.08 4.68
N MET A 50 -22.15 -4.15 5.53
CA MET A 50 -23.04 -3.17 6.18
C MET A 50 -23.66 -2.20 5.18
N ILE A 51 -22.86 -1.64 4.27
CA ILE A 51 -23.28 -0.76 3.19
C ILE A 51 -24.24 -1.52 2.24
N GLY A 52 -23.99 -2.82 2.03
CA GLY A 52 -24.80 -3.70 1.20
C GLY A 52 -26.28 -3.76 1.59
N GLN A 53 -26.59 -3.51 2.85
CA GLN A 53 -27.97 -3.49 3.34
C GLN A 53 -28.75 -2.19 3.01
N LEU A 54 -28.07 -1.15 2.53
CA LEU A 54 -28.69 0.14 2.14
C LEU A 54 -29.33 0.13 0.75
N GLY A 55 -29.18 -0.97 -0.02
CA GLY A 55 -29.69 -1.08 -1.39
C GLY A 55 -28.68 -0.71 -2.47
N SER A 56 -28.98 -1.07 -3.72
CA SER A 56 -28.04 -1.04 -4.85
C SER A 56 -27.57 0.39 -5.21
N ALA A 57 -28.45 1.39 -5.16
CA ALA A 57 -28.09 2.78 -5.45
C ALA A 57 -27.11 3.34 -4.43
N SER A 58 -27.29 3.01 -3.14
CA SER A 58 -26.38 3.41 -2.05
C SER A 58 -25.01 2.74 -2.19
N ILE A 59 -24.98 1.44 -2.49
CA ILE A 59 -23.72 0.69 -2.73
C ILE A 59 -22.95 1.34 -3.89
N SER A 60 -23.65 1.60 -4.99
CA SER A 60 -23.05 2.22 -6.19
C SER A 60 -22.55 3.63 -5.90
N GLY A 61 -23.34 4.47 -5.22
CA GLY A 61 -22.96 5.84 -4.85
C GLY A 61 -21.72 5.88 -3.96
N ILE A 62 -21.69 5.09 -2.86
CA ILE A 62 -20.53 4.97 -1.97
C ILE A 62 -19.31 4.41 -2.73
N GLY A 63 -19.53 3.42 -3.58
CA GLY A 63 -18.47 2.82 -4.39
C GLY A 63 -17.80 3.84 -5.33
N LEU A 64 -18.60 4.67 -6.01
CA LEU A 64 -18.09 5.71 -6.91
C LEU A 64 -17.38 6.84 -6.15
N GLY A 65 -17.94 7.31 -5.04
CA GLY A 65 -17.29 8.28 -4.17
C GLY A 65 -15.98 7.74 -3.59
N GLY A 66 -15.97 6.46 -3.20
CA GLY A 66 -14.78 5.75 -2.72
C GLY A 66 -13.67 5.60 -3.77
N LYS A 67 -14.01 5.41 -5.06
CA LYS A 67 -13.03 5.40 -6.16
C LYS A 67 -12.27 6.73 -6.25
N PHE A 68 -12.98 7.86 -6.16
CA PHE A 68 -12.31 9.16 -6.15
C PHE A 68 -11.45 9.35 -4.89
N ALA A 69 -11.95 8.97 -3.72
CA ALA A 69 -11.19 9.01 -2.47
C ALA A 69 -9.93 8.12 -2.51
N SER A 70 -9.96 7.02 -3.26
CA SER A 70 -8.77 6.15 -3.43
C SER A 70 -7.62 6.84 -4.16
N ILE A 71 -7.90 7.78 -5.05
CA ILE A 71 -6.87 8.58 -5.74
C ILE A 71 -6.08 9.41 -4.71
N HIS A 72 -6.77 10.04 -3.73
CA HIS A 72 -6.10 10.72 -2.63
C HIS A 72 -5.16 9.79 -1.86
N ASN A 73 -5.60 8.56 -1.56
CA ASN A 73 -4.80 7.58 -0.83
C ASN A 73 -3.55 7.15 -1.63
N VAL A 74 -3.65 6.99 -2.94
CA VAL A 74 -2.50 6.70 -3.84
C VAL A 74 -1.47 7.84 -3.79
N VAL A 75 -1.93 9.07 -3.94
CA VAL A 75 -1.06 10.25 -3.85
C VAL A 75 -0.41 10.36 -2.47
N LEU A 76 -1.18 10.15 -1.40
CA LEU A 76 -0.69 10.19 -0.03
C LEU A 76 0.35 9.10 0.25
N SER A 77 0.20 7.90 -0.35
CA SER A 77 1.17 6.81 -0.21
C SER A 77 2.52 7.15 -0.84
N ALA A 78 2.53 7.83 -1.99
CA ALA A 78 3.76 8.32 -2.63
C ALA A 78 4.47 9.38 -1.77
N VAL A 79 3.72 10.30 -1.16
CA VAL A 79 4.26 11.31 -0.24
C VAL A 79 4.85 10.62 1.01
N ALA A 80 4.15 9.64 1.58
CA ALA A 80 4.63 8.87 2.72
C ALA A 80 5.91 8.08 2.39
N ALA A 81 6.00 7.51 1.18
CA ALA A 81 7.20 6.82 0.71
C ALA A 81 8.40 7.76 0.57
N ALA A 82 8.20 8.96 -0.01
CA ALA A 82 9.24 9.97 -0.09
C ALA A 82 9.76 10.39 1.30
N GLY A 83 8.83 10.58 2.25
CA GLY A 83 9.16 10.86 3.65
C GLY A 83 9.93 9.72 4.31
N ALA A 84 9.52 8.48 4.10
CA ALA A 84 10.20 7.30 4.66
C ALA A 84 11.66 7.19 4.17
N ILE A 85 11.92 7.45 2.89
CA ILE A 85 13.26 7.43 2.29
C ILE A 85 14.16 8.47 2.97
N LEU A 86 13.73 9.73 3.00
CA LEU A 86 14.53 10.82 3.56
C LEU A 86 14.73 10.69 5.07
N ILE A 87 13.65 10.44 5.80
CA ILE A 87 13.69 10.33 7.27
C ILE A 87 14.54 9.15 7.70
N SER A 88 14.42 7.98 7.05
CA SER A 88 15.20 6.79 7.41
C SER A 88 16.69 6.99 7.20
N GLN A 89 17.10 7.63 6.09
CA GLN A 89 18.50 7.94 5.82
C GLN A 89 19.07 8.96 6.81
N TYR A 90 18.36 10.08 7.06
CA TYR A 90 18.83 11.08 8.04
C TYR A 90 18.87 10.52 9.46
N LEU A 91 17.96 9.63 9.84
CA LEU A 91 18.03 8.93 11.13
C LEU A 91 19.23 7.97 11.18
N GLY A 92 19.57 7.33 10.06
CA GLY A 92 20.80 6.54 9.91
C GLY A 92 22.05 7.39 10.16
N GLN A 93 22.12 8.58 9.57
CA GLN A 93 23.20 9.56 9.78
C GLN A 93 23.25 10.12 11.22
N GLY A 94 22.27 9.84 12.07
CA GLY A 94 22.12 10.50 13.37
C GLY A 94 21.64 11.97 13.26
N ASN A 95 21.33 12.44 12.07
CA ASN A 95 20.97 13.82 11.79
C ASN A 95 19.47 14.09 12.05
N ARG A 96 19.11 14.18 13.33
CA ARG A 96 17.73 14.42 13.77
C ARG A 96 17.14 15.75 13.25
N LYS A 97 18.00 16.76 12.99
CA LYS A 97 17.57 18.06 12.47
C LYS A 97 17.04 17.93 11.04
N ASN A 98 17.78 17.27 10.15
CA ASN A 98 17.35 17.07 8.77
C ASN A 98 16.18 16.08 8.69
N ALA A 99 16.11 15.07 9.56
CA ALA A 99 14.95 14.21 9.67
C ALA A 99 13.68 14.99 10.05
N ALA A 100 13.77 15.93 11.01
CA ALA A 100 12.65 16.81 11.39
C ALA A 100 12.24 17.75 10.25
N ARG A 101 13.21 18.31 9.50
CA ARG A 101 12.92 19.14 8.31
C ARG A 101 12.22 18.33 7.23
N SER A 102 12.69 17.13 6.93
CA SER A 102 12.05 16.22 5.95
C SER A 102 10.63 15.85 6.37
N TYR A 103 10.42 15.60 7.65
CA TYR A 103 9.09 15.40 8.20
C TYR A 103 8.18 16.62 7.98
N SER A 104 8.70 17.83 8.23
CA SER A 104 7.94 19.07 8.09
C SER A 104 7.55 19.34 6.62
N ILE A 105 8.47 19.15 5.66
CA ILE A 105 8.18 19.27 4.21
C ILE A 105 7.08 18.29 3.83
N ASN A 106 7.26 17.02 4.23
CA ASN A 106 6.36 15.94 3.90
C ASN A 106 4.93 16.18 4.46
N LEU A 107 4.85 16.70 5.70
CA LEU A 107 3.61 17.06 6.34
C LEU A 107 2.90 18.21 5.63
N LEU A 108 3.64 19.27 5.25
CA LEU A 108 3.06 20.41 4.54
C LEU A 108 2.54 20.02 3.15
N VAL A 109 3.29 19.20 2.41
CA VAL A 109 2.87 18.70 1.10
C VAL A 109 1.63 17.84 1.24
N SER A 110 1.58 16.92 2.23
CA SER A 110 0.41 16.08 2.45
C SER A 110 -0.83 16.88 2.85
N LEU A 111 -0.68 17.95 3.66
CA LEU A 111 -1.78 18.85 4.03
C LEU A 111 -2.26 19.68 2.84
N ALA A 112 -1.34 20.16 1.98
CA ALA A 112 -1.72 20.88 0.76
C ALA A 112 -2.51 19.97 -0.20
N ILE A 113 -2.11 18.69 -0.33
CA ILE A 113 -2.83 17.69 -1.12
C ILE A 113 -4.20 17.42 -0.48
N ALA A 114 -4.28 17.24 0.84
CA ALA A 114 -5.55 17.04 1.53
C ALA A 114 -6.49 18.24 1.33
N ALA A 115 -5.98 19.47 1.42
CA ALA A 115 -6.76 20.68 1.18
C ALA A 115 -7.29 20.74 -0.27
N LEU A 116 -6.43 20.44 -1.26
CA LEU A 116 -6.83 20.38 -2.66
C LEU A 116 -7.94 19.33 -2.89
N PHE A 117 -7.73 18.10 -2.42
CA PHE A 117 -8.72 17.04 -2.57
C PHE A 117 -10.03 17.34 -1.82
N THR A 118 -9.97 17.94 -0.63
CA THR A 118 -11.15 18.36 0.11
C THR A 118 -11.92 19.45 -0.66
N LEU A 119 -11.22 20.46 -1.17
CA LEU A 119 -11.83 21.51 -1.98
C LEU A 119 -12.51 20.93 -3.24
N VAL A 120 -11.79 20.08 -3.97
CA VAL A 120 -12.32 19.43 -5.19
C VAL A 120 -13.51 18.53 -4.86
N SER A 121 -13.45 17.74 -3.79
CA SER A 121 -14.54 16.84 -3.38
C SER A 121 -15.76 17.56 -2.84
N THR A 122 -15.59 18.74 -2.25
CA THR A 122 -16.74 19.51 -1.71
C THR A 122 -17.40 20.36 -2.79
N GLN A 123 -16.63 21.01 -3.68
CA GLN A 123 -17.14 21.93 -4.68
C GLN A 123 -17.56 21.23 -5.99
N PHE A 124 -16.84 20.18 -6.38
CA PHE A 124 -17.00 19.52 -7.68
C PHE A 124 -17.50 18.08 -7.60
N ALA A 125 -18.04 17.64 -6.44
CA ALA A 125 -18.53 16.26 -6.28
C ALA A 125 -19.57 15.87 -7.35
N GLY A 126 -20.53 16.75 -7.66
CA GLY A 126 -21.55 16.50 -8.68
C GLY A 126 -20.97 16.26 -10.09
N PRO A 127 -20.16 17.19 -10.65
CA PRO A 127 -19.44 16.98 -11.91
C PRO A 127 -18.55 15.73 -11.92
N ILE A 128 -17.79 15.48 -10.85
CA ILE A 128 -16.92 14.30 -10.75
C ILE A 128 -17.74 13.01 -10.88
N LEU A 129 -18.84 12.88 -10.11
CA LEU A 129 -19.67 11.69 -10.15
C LEU A 129 -20.45 11.58 -11.45
N GLY A 130 -20.79 12.69 -12.09
CA GLY A 130 -21.39 12.71 -13.43
C GLY A 130 -20.52 12.11 -14.53
N LEU A 131 -19.18 12.03 -14.32
CA LEU A 131 -18.28 11.29 -15.22
C LEU A 131 -18.40 9.77 -15.06
N TYR A 132 -18.88 9.30 -13.91
CA TYR A 132 -18.96 7.87 -13.61
C TYR A 132 -20.37 7.28 -13.82
N THR A 133 -21.44 8.09 -13.63
CA THR A 133 -22.82 7.60 -13.71
C THR A 133 -23.78 8.65 -14.25
N GLN A 134 -24.77 8.17 -15.01
CA GLN A 134 -25.91 8.97 -15.51
C GLN A 134 -27.14 8.84 -14.60
N ASP A 135 -27.11 7.93 -13.61
CA ASP A 135 -28.22 7.76 -12.67
C ASP A 135 -28.19 8.83 -11.59
N ASP A 136 -29.22 9.70 -11.59
CA ASP A 136 -29.32 10.84 -10.68
C ASP A 136 -29.41 10.42 -9.21
N ALA A 137 -30.08 9.30 -8.90
CA ALA A 137 -30.19 8.80 -7.53
C ALA A 137 -28.84 8.35 -6.99
N THR A 138 -28.11 7.54 -7.74
CA THR A 138 -26.74 7.09 -7.40
C THR A 138 -25.79 8.28 -7.30
N ARG A 139 -25.91 9.25 -8.20
CA ARG A 139 -25.11 10.47 -8.20
C ARG A 139 -25.31 11.31 -6.95
N ALA A 140 -26.57 11.55 -6.55
CA ALA A 140 -26.90 12.33 -5.35
C ALA A 140 -26.36 11.66 -4.06
N LEU A 141 -26.53 10.33 -3.94
CA LEU A 141 -26.02 9.58 -2.80
C LEU A 141 -24.48 9.60 -2.76
N GLY A 142 -23.84 9.41 -3.91
CA GLY A 142 -22.37 9.47 -4.01
C GLY A 142 -21.83 10.87 -3.71
N GLN A 143 -22.53 11.93 -4.11
CA GLN A 143 -22.18 13.31 -3.80
C GLN A 143 -22.24 13.58 -2.29
N THR A 144 -23.32 13.18 -1.63
CA THR A 144 -23.47 13.30 -0.17
C THR A 144 -22.34 12.55 0.56
N TYR A 145 -22.04 11.32 0.12
CA TYR A 145 -20.94 10.55 0.66
C TYR A 145 -19.59 11.25 0.49
N LEU A 146 -19.24 11.63 -0.75
CA LEU A 146 -17.92 12.19 -1.07
C LEU A 146 -17.68 13.53 -0.37
N GLN A 147 -18.69 14.41 -0.33
CA GLN A 147 -18.61 15.71 0.35
C GLN A 147 -18.36 15.55 1.85
N THR A 148 -19.03 14.59 2.49
CA THR A 148 -18.85 14.30 3.92
C THR A 148 -17.50 13.62 4.16
N TYR A 149 -17.18 12.60 3.37
CA TYR A 149 -15.93 11.83 3.50
C TYR A 149 -14.68 12.69 3.28
N ALA A 150 -14.76 13.73 2.44
CA ALA A 150 -13.63 14.63 2.12
C ALA A 150 -12.96 15.22 3.37
N TRP A 151 -13.69 15.43 4.45
CA TRP A 151 -13.14 15.91 5.71
C TRP A 151 -12.20 14.91 6.40
N SER A 152 -12.22 13.64 6.00
CA SER A 152 -11.26 12.63 6.47
C SER A 152 -9.87 12.80 5.87
N PHE A 153 -9.70 13.55 4.78
CA PHE A 153 -8.41 13.70 4.11
C PHE A 153 -7.37 14.42 4.98
N PHE A 154 -7.78 15.40 5.77
CA PHE A 154 -6.86 16.09 6.70
C PHE A 154 -6.33 15.16 7.79
N PRO A 155 -7.17 14.50 8.60
CA PRO A 155 -6.68 13.57 9.60
C PRO A 155 -5.95 12.37 8.98
N ALA A 156 -6.29 11.94 7.75
CA ALA A 156 -5.55 10.90 7.03
C ALA A 156 -4.13 11.35 6.66
N ALA A 157 -3.98 12.58 6.16
CA ALA A 157 -2.66 13.15 5.84
C ALA A 157 -1.80 13.27 7.10
N LEU A 158 -2.34 13.81 8.19
CA LEU A 158 -1.66 13.92 9.47
C LEU A 158 -1.23 12.55 10.01
N SER A 159 -2.15 11.59 10.07
CA SER A 159 -1.86 10.23 10.56
C SER A 159 -0.78 9.55 9.74
N SER A 160 -0.88 9.60 8.42
CA SER A 160 0.07 8.92 7.51
C SER A 160 1.51 9.42 7.71
N MET A 161 1.69 10.71 7.93
CA MET A 161 3.03 11.29 8.19
C MET A 161 3.58 10.86 9.56
N ALA A 162 2.74 10.90 10.59
CA ALA A 162 3.13 10.45 11.93
C ALA A 162 3.40 8.93 11.97
N GLU A 163 2.59 8.11 11.28
CA GLU A 163 2.82 6.67 11.11
C GLU A 163 4.17 6.39 10.42
N THR A 164 4.48 7.16 9.38
CA THR A 164 5.75 7.05 8.65
C THR A 164 6.93 7.33 9.57
N LEU A 165 6.88 8.40 10.36
CA LEU A 165 7.93 8.71 11.32
C LEU A 165 8.06 7.64 12.41
N LEU A 166 6.95 7.14 12.96
CA LEU A 166 6.96 6.05 13.95
C LEU A 166 7.57 4.77 13.36
N CYS A 167 7.25 4.41 12.11
CA CYS A 167 7.86 3.27 11.43
C CYS A 167 9.37 3.47 11.25
N CYS A 168 9.83 4.66 10.86
CA CYS A 168 11.26 4.99 10.75
C CYS A 168 11.99 4.94 12.11
N MET A 169 11.25 5.14 13.22
CA MET A 169 11.76 4.99 14.60
C MET A 169 11.63 3.56 15.14
N GLU A 170 11.32 2.58 14.29
CA GLU A 170 11.06 1.16 14.66
C GLU A 170 9.96 1.00 15.71
N ALA A 171 8.91 1.80 15.59
CA ALA A 171 7.79 1.82 16.53
C ALA A 171 6.45 1.53 15.83
N ALA A 172 6.45 0.64 14.81
CA ALA A 172 5.29 0.32 13.97
C ALA A 172 4.12 -0.34 14.73
N VAL A 173 4.34 -0.80 15.96
CA VAL A 173 3.26 -1.31 16.83
C VAL A 173 2.26 -0.21 17.19
N PHE A 174 2.68 1.04 17.35
CA PHE A 174 1.78 2.14 17.67
C PHE A 174 0.78 2.47 16.55
N PRO A 175 1.20 2.60 15.27
CA PRO A 175 0.28 2.66 14.14
C PRO A 175 -0.69 1.48 14.05
N LEU A 176 -0.23 0.26 14.35
CA LEU A 176 -1.09 -0.92 14.37
C LEU A 176 -2.20 -0.78 15.43
N ILE A 177 -1.87 -0.40 16.67
CA ILE A 177 -2.85 -0.21 17.74
C ILE A 177 -3.85 0.88 17.35
N ALA A 178 -3.39 2.02 16.84
CA ALA A 178 -4.25 3.10 16.39
C ALA A 178 -5.20 2.64 15.26
N SER A 179 -4.71 1.85 14.31
CA SER A 179 -5.53 1.30 13.22
C SER A 179 -6.58 0.32 13.73
N ILE A 180 -6.24 -0.59 14.65
CA ILE A 180 -7.22 -1.53 15.25
C ILE A 180 -8.33 -0.74 15.95
N THR A 181 -7.96 0.22 16.79
CA THR A 181 -8.93 1.06 17.51
C THR A 181 -9.83 1.82 16.54
N SER A 182 -9.25 2.43 15.50
CA SER A 182 -10.00 3.15 14.47
C SER A 182 -10.98 2.25 13.72
N LEU A 183 -10.56 1.04 13.34
CA LEU A 183 -11.40 0.07 12.63
C LEU A 183 -12.57 -0.40 13.50
N CYS A 184 -12.33 -0.69 14.78
CA CYS A 184 -13.39 -1.05 15.73
C CYS A 184 -14.40 0.09 15.90
N ILE A 185 -13.91 1.33 16.04
CA ILE A 185 -14.78 2.52 16.17
C ILE A 185 -15.56 2.76 14.87
N ASN A 186 -14.92 2.63 13.72
CA ASN A 186 -15.59 2.77 12.42
C ASN A 186 -16.75 1.78 12.29
N THR A 187 -16.51 0.50 12.57
CA THR A 187 -17.55 -0.54 12.51
C THR A 187 -18.68 -0.28 13.49
N ALA A 188 -18.37 0.12 14.73
CA ALA A 188 -19.39 0.45 15.72
C ALA A 188 -20.21 1.68 15.31
N LEU A 189 -19.57 2.74 14.83
CA LEU A 189 -20.25 3.94 14.36
C LEU A 189 -21.06 3.68 13.08
N ASN A 190 -20.56 2.84 12.16
CA ASN A 190 -21.33 2.39 11.00
C ASN A 190 -22.64 1.73 11.45
N TYR A 191 -22.59 0.80 12.39
CA TYR A 191 -23.77 0.13 12.93
C TYR A 191 -24.76 1.11 13.55
N LEU A 192 -24.29 2.10 14.31
CA LEU A 192 -25.13 3.10 14.97
C LEU A 192 -25.70 4.12 13.99
N LEU A 193 -24.90 4.69 13.08
CA LEU A 193 -25.26 5.81 12.24
C LEU A 193 -25.95 5.40 10.93
N ILE A 194 -25.58 4.24 10.35
CA ILE A 194 -26.23 3.75 9.14
C ILE A 194 -27.66 3.33 9.44
N PHE A 195 -27.86 2.55 10.50
CA PHE A 195 -29.16 1.92 10.82
C PHE A 195 -29.99 2.69 11.86
N GLY A 196 -29.42 3.72 12.49
CA GLY A 196 -30.15 4.51 13.49
C GLY A 196 -30.37 3.79 14.83
N HIS A 197 -29.41 2.96 15.25
CA HIS A 197 -29.47 2.28 16.54
C HIS A 197 -29.04 3.20 17.70
N GLY A 198 -29.42 2.85 18.93
CA GLY A 198 -29.03 3.60 20.15
C GLY A 198 -29.69 4.99 20.29
N GLY A 199 -30.83 5.21 19.65
CA GLY A 199 -31.55 6.50 19.72
C GLY A 199 -31.03 7.57 18.74
N LEU A 200 -30.10 7.22 17.85
CA LEU A 200 -29.59 8.09 16.80
C LEU A 200 -30.45 7.96 15.54
N PRO A 201 -30.58 9.04 14.74
CA PRO A 201 -31.28 8.95 13.45
C PRO A 201 -30.51 8.07 12.46
N ALA A 202 -31.25 7.32 11.63
CA ALA A 202 -30.65 6.55 10.55
C ALA A 202 -30.19 7.52 9.43
N LEU A 203 -28.88 7.72 9.32
CA LEU A 203 -28.25 8.62 8.34
C LEU A 203 -27.90 7.91 7.03
N GLY A 204 -28.03 6.59 6.97
CA GLY A 204 -27.73 5.80 5.75
C GLY A 204 -26.32 6.06 5.21
N VAL A 205 -26.25 6.48 3.94
CA VAL A 205 -25.00 6.78 3.22
C VAL A 205 -24.14 7.85 3.92
N GLN A 206 -24.79 8.91 4.41
CA GLN A 206 -24.10 9.97 5.16
C GLN A 206 -23.52 9.44 6.47
N GLY A 207 -24.24 8.53 7.14
CA GLY A 207 -23.78 7.87 8.37
C GLY A 207 -22.47 7.11 8.17
N ALA A 208 -22.33 6.38 7.06
CA ALA A 208 -21.09 5.69 6.71
C ALA A 208 -19.91 6.67 6.52
N ALA A 209 -20.13 7.81 5.87
CA ALA A 209 -19.11 8.83 5.69
C ALA A 209 -18.71 9.48 7.02
N VAL A 210 -19.67 9.85 7.88
CA VAL A 210 -19.40 10.42 9.20
C VAL A 210 -18.65 9.43 10.09
N ALA A 211 -19.03 8.15 10.09
CA ALA A 211 -18.32 7.11 10.84
C ALA A 211 -16.84 7.01 10.41
N SER A 212 -16.58 7.07 9.09
CA SER A 212 -15.23 7.04 8.55
C SER A 212 -14.41 8.26 8.96
N VAL A 213 -14.99 9.48 8.91
CA VAL A 213 -14.33 10.71 9.36
C VAL A 213 -14.01 10.65 10.86
N ALA A 214 -14.97 10.23 11.69
CA ALA A 214 -14.78 10.13 13.13
C ALA A 214 -13.69 9.10 13.49
N ALA A 215 -13.72 7.92 12.87
CA ALA A 215 -12.71 6.89 13.08
C ALA A 215 -11.31 7.36 12.65
N GLN A 216 -11.21 8.09 11.54
CA GLN A 216 -9.93 8.64 11.06
C GLN A 216 -9.41 9.75 11.98
N LEU A 217 -10.28 10.57 12.57
CA LEU A 217 -9.91 11.56 13.60
C LEU A 217 -9.36 10.88 14.85
N VAL A 218 -10.02 9.82 15.33
CA VAL A 218 -9.53 9.05 16.49
C VAL A 218 -8.17 8.43 16.19
N SER A 219 -8.00 7.83 14.99
CA SER A 219 -6.70 7.31 14.55
C SER A 219 -5.62 8.41 14.62
N CYS A 220 -5.93 9.58 14.08
CA CYS A 220 -5.02 10.72 14.05
C CYS A 220 -4.58 11.12 15.47
N VAL A 221 -5.52 11.29 16.38
CA VAL A 221 -5.24 11.65 17.77
C VAL A 221 -4.35 10.59 18.43
N LEU A 222 -4.71 9.31 18.29
CA LEU A 222 -3.94 8.21 18.89
C LEU A 222 -2.52 8.13 18.36
N VAL A 223 -2.34 8.24 17.03
CA VAL A 223 -1.00 8.19 16.40
C VAL A 223 -0.13 9.35 16.89
N TYR A 224 -0.68 10.57 17.01
CA TYR A 224 0.07 11.71 17.55
C TYR A 224 0.38 11.58 19.05
N LEU A 225 -0.52 11.03 19.85
CA LEU A 225 -0.25 10.71 21.25
C LEU A 225 0.91 9.70 21.37
N PHE A 226 0.88 8.62 20.57
CA PHE A 226 1.95 7.63 20.54
C PHE A 226 3.26 8.23 20.02
N LEU A 227 3.20 9.11 19.02
CA LEU A 227 4.37 9.82 18.52
C LEU A 227 4.98 10.70 19.63
N ALA A 228 4.18 11.44 20.38
CA ALA A 228 4.64 12.25 21.48
C ALA A 228 5.32 11.41 22.58
N VAL A 229 4.73 10.26 22.94
CA VAL A 229 5.34 9.32 23.88
C VAL A 229 6.69 8.81 23.35
N ARG A 230 6.73 8.41 22.08
CA ARG A 230 7.96 7.88 21.48
C ARG A 230 9.06 8.92 21.37
N LEU A 231 8.73 10.17 21.04
CA LEU A 231 9.67 11.28 20.99
C LEU A 231 10.26 11.58 22.38
N ARG A 232 9.42 11.56 23.44
CA ARG A 232 9.87 11.70 24.83
C ARG A 232 10.82 10.57 25.23
N GLN A 233 10.49 9.31 24.92
CA GLN A 233 11.37 8.15 25.20
C GLN A 233 12.73 8.26 24.51
N LYS A 234 12.79 8.83 23.33
CA LYS A 234 14.03 9.04 22.56
C LYS A 234 14.72 10.37 22.86
N GLN A 235 14.19 11.17 23.77
CA GLN A 235 14.68 12.50 24.09
C GLN A 235 14.90 13.34 22.81
N TRP A 236 13.93 13.26 21.89
CA TRP A 236 13.98 13.99 20.62
C TRP A 236 12.88 15.07 20.59
N GLN A 237 13.31 16.32 20.57
CA GLN A 237 12.43 17.46 20.33
C GLN A 237 12.22 17.61 18.83
N LEU A 238 11.08 17.14 18.33
CA LEU A 238 10.68 17.34 16.94
C LEU A 238 10.25 18.81 16.77
N ARG A 239 11.12 19.63 16.16
CA ARG A 239 10.81 21.03 15.85
C ARG A 239 10.26 21.12 14.44
N PHE A 240 9.03 21.60 14.32
CA PHE A 240 8.45 21.92 13.02
C PHE A 240 9.15 23.15 12.42
N THR A 241 9.50 23.10 11.14
CA THR A 241 10.26 24.14 10.47
C THR A 241 9.57 24.52 9.16
N LEU A 242 9.37 25.82 8.93
CA LEU A 242 8.79 26.37 7.69
C LEU A 242 9.85 26.91 6.72
N GLY A 243 11.07 27.15 7.19
CA GLY A 243 12.16 27.68 6.37
C GLY A 243 12.92 26.57 5.64
N PHE A 244 12.56 26.29 4.39
CA PHE A 244 13.23 25.30 3.55
C PHE A 244 14.15 25.98 2.54
N THR A 245 15.30 25.35 2.29
CA THR A 245 16.21 25.81 1.25
C THR A 245 15.81 25.27 -0.12
N ARG A 246 16.14 25.99 -1.21
CA ARG A 246 15.89 25.49 -2.57
C ARG A 246 16.47 24.10 -2.84
N PRO A 247 17.70 23.77 -2.42
CA PRO A 247 18.25 22.42 -2.60
C PRO A 247 17.44 21.33 -1.90
N GLU A 248 16.92 21.59 -0.69
CA GLU A 248 16.08 20.62 0.05
C GLU A 248 14.76 20.34 -0.69
N LEU A 249 14.10 21.39 -1.18
CA LEU A 249 12.87 21.26 -1.95
C LEU A 249 13.11 20.54 -3.29
N LEU A 250 14.22 20.82 -3.96
CA LEU A 250 14.58 20.14 -5.20
C LEU A 250 14.89 18.65 -4.97
N THR A 251 15.61 18.31 -3.89
CA THR A 251 15.88 16.91 -3.52
C THR A 251 14.58 16.19 -3.21
N TYR A 252 13.69 16.79 -2.43
CA TYR A 252 12.38 16.24 -2.13
C TYR A 252 11.54 16.03 -3.42
N ALA A 253 11.47 17.02 -4.30
CA ALA A 253 10.75 16.93 -5.56
C ALA A 253 11.30 15.84 -6.49
N LYS A 254 12.63 15.70 -6.58
CA LYS A 254 13.31 14.65 -7.37
C LYS A 254 12.95 13.24 -6.88
N ILE A 255 12.63 13.06 -5.60
CA ILE A 255 12.20 11.80 -5.03
C ILE A 255 10.69 11.61 -5.21
N LEU A 256 9.90 12.65 -4.92
CA LEU A 256 8.44 12.57 -4.90
C LEU A 256 7.83 12.44 -6.29
N LEU A 257 8.27 13.26 -7.27
CA LEU A 257 7.64 13.30 -8.59
C LEU A 257 7.69 11.95 -9.33
N PRO A 258 8.81 11.22 -9.35
CA PRO A 258 8.83 9.89 -9.96
C PRO A 258 7.97 8.88 -9.19
N LEU A 259 7.86 8.99 -7.86
CA LEU A 259 6.97 8.13 -7.08
C LEU A 259 5.51 8.39 -7.41
N LEU A 260 5.10 9.66 -7.50
CA LEU A 260 3.73 10.02 -7.91
C LEU A 260 3.42 9.50 -9.32
N ALA A 261 4.34 9.67 -10.25
CA ALA A 261 4.18 9.19 -11.62
C ALA A 261 4.09 7.64 -11.66
N SER A 262 4.94 6.94 -10.90
CA SER A 262 4.93 5.48 -10.79
C SER A 262 3.60 4.96 -10.22
N GLU A 263 3.13 5.50 -9.10
CA GLU A 263 1.87 5.10 -8.47
C GLU A 263 0.66 5.41 -9.39
N PHE A 264 0.68 6.56 -10.07
CA PHE A 264 -0.36 6.91 -11.04
C PHE A 264 -0.39 5.95 -12.23
N LEU A 265 0.76 5.68 -12.85
CA LEU A 265 0.87 4.76 -13.98
C LEU A 265 0.49 3.34 -13.59
N TRP A 266 0.88 2.89 -12.40
CA TRP A 266 0.49 1.58 -11.87
C TRP A 266 -1.04 1.50 -11.69
N SER A 267 -1.65 2.50 -11.04
CA SER A 267 -3.09 2.54 -10.83
C SER A 267 -3.87 2.59 -12.16
N LEU A 268 -3.36 3.33 -13.15
CA LEU A 268 -3.96 3.38 -14.48
C LEU A 268 -3.86 2.02 -15.20
N GLY A 269 -2.71 1.33 -15.07
CA GLY A 269 -2.51 -0.02 -15.60
C GLY A 269 -3.50 -1.04 -15.03
N GLU A 270 -3.73 -1.04 -13.71
CA GLU A 270 -4.74 -1.88 -13.04
C GLU A 270 -6.16 -1.61 -13.56
N ASN A 271 -6.50 -0.35 -13.86
CA ASN A 271 -7.78 -0.01 -14.47
C ASN A 271 -7.91 -0.54 -15.91
N VAL A 272 -6.83 -0.48 -16.70
CA VAL A 272 -6.79 -1.08 -18.04
C VAL A 272 -6.97 -2.60 -17.96
N TYR A 273 -6.32 -3.27 -17.03
CA TYR A 273 -6.50 -4.72 -16.82
C TYR A 273 -7.93 -5.08 -16.42
N SER A 274 -8.53 -4.29 -15.53
CA SER A 274 -9.93 -4.48 -15.12
C SER A 274 -10.88 -4.30 -16.33
N ALA A 275 -10.62 -3.33 -17.18
CA ALA A 275 -11.39 -3.12 -18.42
C ALA A 275 -11.20 -4.29 -19.42
N LEU A 276 -9.99 -4.84 -19.54
CA LEU A 276 -9.73 -6.04 -20.35
C LEU A 276 -10.55 -7.23 -19.88
N TYR A 277 -10.57 -7.50 -18.56
CA TYR A 277 -11.35 -8.61 -17.98
C TYR A 277 -12.85 -8.43 -18.22
N GLY A 278 -13.36 -7.20 -18.10
CA GLY A 278 -14.76 -6.88 -18.40
C GLY A 278 -15.15 -7.14 -19.87
N ASN A 279 -14.24 -6.87 -20.80
CA ASN A 279 -14.47 -7.08 -22.24
C ASN A 279 -14.36 -8.56 -22.66
N ILE A 280 -13.67 -9.41 -21.89
CA ILE A 280 -13.63 -10.87 -22.17
C ILE A 280 -14.99 -11.52 -21.89
N GLY A 281 -15.73 -11.01 -20.88
CA GLY A 281 -17.08 -11.46 -20.59
C GLY A 281 -17.45 -11.45 -19.10
N THR A 282 -18.72 -11.64 -18.83
CA THR A 282 -19.28 -11.62 -17.47
C THR A 282 -18.72 -12.72 -16.57
N LEU A 283 -18.51 -13.91 -17.11
CA LEU A 283 -17.87 -15.04 -16.42
C LEU A 283 -16.45 -14.69 -15.97
N ALA A 284 -15.66 -14.07 -16.86
CA ALA A 284 -14.31 -13.62 -16.56
C ALA A 284 -14.27 -12.59 -15.44
N CYS A 285 -15.16 -11.59 -15.52
CA CYS A 285 -15.28 -10.55 -14.53
C CYS A 285 -15.69 -11.10 -13.16
N ALA A 286 -16.67 -12.01 -13.13
CA ALA A 286 -17.12 -12.68 -11.91
C ALA A 286 -15.99 -13.51 -11.26
N ALA A 287 -15.28 -14.30 -12.06
CA ALA A 287 -14.17 -15.12 -11.58
C ALA A 287 -13.04 -14.26 -11.01
N MET A 288 -12.66 -13.15 -11.68
CA MET A 288 -11.66 -12.21 -11.16
C MET A 288 -12.10 -11.54 -9.87
N THR A 289 -13.36 -11.10 -9.78
CA THR A 289 -13.91 -10.49 -8.58
C THR A 289 -13.85 -11.43 -7.37
N MET A 290 -14.11 -12.73 -7.58
CA MET A 290 -13.98 -13.74 -6.53
C MET A 290 -12.54 -13.92 -6.05
N THR A 291 -11.55 -13.76 -6.90
CA THR A 291 -10.14 -13.97 -6.54
C THR A 291 -9.50 -12.75 -5.87
N THR A 292 -10.00 -11.55 -6.13
CA THR A 292 -9.43 -10.29 -5.63
C THR A 292 -9.23 -10.23 -4.12
N PRO A 293 -10.19 -10.63 -3.25
CA PRO A 293 -10.00 -10.55 -1.80
C PRO A 293 -8.82 -11.37 -1.30
N ILE A 294 -8.66 -12.60 -1.81
CA ILE A 294 -7.55 -13.47 -1.38
C ILE A 294 -6.20 -12.98 -1.93
N GLN A 295 -6.18 -12.43 -3.15
CA GLN A 295 -4.99 -11.80 -3.71
C GLN A 295 -4.55 -10.58 -2.88
N CYS A 296 -5.47 -9.70 -2.51
CA CYS A 296 -5.21 -8.56 -1.64
C CYS A 296 -4.70 -8.98 -0.26
N LEU A 297 -5.28 -10.04 0.32
CA LEU A 297 -4.85 -10.58 1.60
C LEU A 297 -3.42 -11.12 1.54
N MET A 298 -3.07 -11.87 0.48
CA MET A 298 -1.72 -12.41 0.28
C MET A 298 -0.68 -11.32 0.07
N VAL A 299 -0.97 -10.32 -0.77
CA VAL A 299 -0.07 -9.17 -0.99
C VAL A 299 0.06 -8.36 0.31
N GLY A 300 -1.05 -8.12 1.00
CA GLY A 300 -1.08 -7.44 2.30
C GLY A 300 -0.24 -8.14 3.36
N ALA A 301 -0.28 -9.48 3.41
CA ALA A 301 0.51 -10.31 4.34
C ALA A 301 2.03 -10.15 4.18
N LEU A 302 2.51 -9.69 3.04
CA LEU A 302 3.94 -9.50 2.77
C LEU A 302 4.33 -8.03 2.57
N SER A 303 3.36 -7.09 2.60
CA SER A 303 3.61 -5.65 2.44
C SER A 303 4.53 -5.07 3.51
N GLY A 304 4.49 -5.62 4.72
CA GLY A 304 5.36 -5.23 5.82
C GLY A 304 6.85 -5.45 5.53
N LEU A 305 7.20 -6.49 4.76
CA LEU A 305 8.58 -6.73 4.35
C LEU A 305 9.11 -5.64 3.42
N SER A 306 8.29 -5.17 2.48
CA SER A 306 8.65 -4.06 1.58
C SER A 306 8.89 -2.76 2.35
N LYS A 307 7.99 -2.43 3.29
CA LYS A 307 8.13 -1.22 4.11
C LYS A 307 9.33 -1.30 5.05
N ALA A 308 9.57 -2.47 5.65
CA ALA A 308 10.76 -2.71 6.47
C ALA A 308 12.04 -2.61 5.64
N ALA A 309 12.04 -3.13 4.41
CA ALA A 309 13.16 -3.02 3.48
C ALA A 309 13.51 -1.54 3.21
N ALA A 310 12.53 -0.72 2.84
CA ALA A 310 12.75 0.70 2.57
C ALA A 310 13.39 1.43 3.77
N ILE A 311 12.93 1.13 4.99
CA ILE A 311 13.39 1.81 6.22
C ILE A 311 14.77 1.30 6.66
N LEU A 312 14.96 -0.02 6.74
CA LEU A 312 16.20 -0.61 7.26
C LEU A 312 17.37 -0.39 6.30
N ILE A 313 17.14 -0.60 5.01
CA ILE A 313 18.17 -0.35 3.99
C ILE A 313 18.45 1.15 3.88
N GLY A 314 17.41 2.01 3.89
CA GLY A 314 17.59 3.46 3.92
C GLY A 314 18.48 3.92 5.08
N ARG A 315 18.28 3.33 6.27
CA ARG A 315 19.12 3.63 7.44
C ARG A 315 20.57 3.20 7.24
N SER A 316 20.81 2.00 6.71
CA SER A 316 22.16 1.49 6.42
C SER A 316 22.87 2.32 5.33
N LEU A 317 22.13 2.84 4.34
CA LEU A 317 22.67 3.78 3.36
C LEU A 317 23.03 5.13 3.99
N GLY A 318 22.22 5.58 4.95
CA GLY A 318 22.51 6.81 5.71
C GLY A 318 23.82 6.71 6.51
N THR A 319 24.16 5.55 7.07
CA THR A 319 25.45 5.30 7.76
C THR A 319 26.61 5.01 6.82
N GLN A 320 26.40 5.01 5.50
CA GLN A 320 27.40 4.61 4.48
C GLN A 320 27.86 3.17 4.58
N GLU A 321 27.14 2.30 5.28
CA GLU A 321 27.42 0.87 5.39
C GLU A 321 26.89 0.11 4.15
N TYR A 322 27.42 0.42 2.96
CA TYR A 322 26.90 -0.09 1.69
C TYR A 322 26.92 -1.62 1.57
N ASP A 323 28.00 -2.28 2.03
CA ASP A 323 28.08 -3.73 1.97
C ASP A 323 27.07 -4.39 2.91
N ARG A 324 26.84 -3.81 4.09
CA ARG A 324 25.80 -4.26 5.01
C ARG A 324 24.42 -4.06 4.40
N ALA A 325 24.14 -2.89 3.82
CA ALA A 325 22.89 -2.61 3.12
C ALA A 325 22.60 -3.63 2.00
N TYR A 326 23.64 -4.02 1.24
CA TYR A 326 23.54 -5.03 0.20
C TYR A 326 23.24 -6.43 0.74
N LEU A 327 23.95 -6.85 1.79
CA LEU A 327 23.73 -8.15 2.46
C LEU A 327 22.31 -8.22 3.10
N ASP A 328 21.90 -7.17 3.78
CA ASP A 328 20.58 -7.12 4.41
C ASP A 328 19.44 -7.09 3.36
N ALA A 329 19.66 -6.43 2.22
CA ALA A 329 18.76 -6.51 1.08
C ALA A 329 18.62 -7.94 0.52
N GLN A 330 19.73 -8.67 0.38
CA GLN A 330 19.68 -10.08 -0.05
C GLN A 330 18.94 -10.97 0.96
N ARG A 331 19.13 -10.73 2.26
CA ARG A 331 18.40 -11.45 3.33
C ARG A 331 16.90 -11.20 3.26
N LEU A 332 16.49 -9.94 3.08
CA LEU A 332 15.09 -9.57 2.90
C LEU A 332 14.45 -10.26 1.70
N MET A 333 15.15 -10.30 0.57
CA MET A 333 14.70 -11.00 -0.62
C MET A 333 14.53 -12.51 -0.36
N ARG A 334 15.46 -13.15 0.33
CA ARG A 334 15.35 -14.58 0.68
C ARG A 334 14.19 -14.84 1.63
N CYS A 335 14.03 -14.01 2.67
CA CYS A 335 12.89 -14.11 3.59
C CYS A 335 11.54 -13.92 2.85
N GLY A 336 11.46 -12.94 1.96
CA GLY A 336 10.27 -12.69 1.15
C GLY A 336 9.97 -13.83 0.19
N LEU A 337 11.00 -14.43 -0.43
CA LEU A 337 10.84 -15.59 -1.30
C LEU A 337 10.32 -16.81 -0.51
N ALA A 338 10.91 -17.11 0.62
CA ALA A 338 10.47 -18.23 1.46
C ALA A 338 9.02 -18.03 1.94
N ALA A 339 8.70 -16.84 2.45
CA ALA A 339 7.35 -16.52 2.91
C ALA A 339 6.32 -16.58 1.78
N SER A 340 6.64 -16.06 0.59
CA SER A 340 5.74 -16.12 -0.58
C SER A 340 5.53 -17.53 -1.09
N LEU A 341 6.56 -18.39 -1.09
CA LEU A 341 6.43 -19.81 -1.46
C LEU A 341 5.51 -20.56 -0.50
N VAL A 342 5.64 -20.30 0.81
CA VAL A 342 4.73 -20.89 1.82
C VAL A 342 3.28 -20.44 1.59
N LEU A 343 3.05 -19.14 1.39
CA LEU A 343 1.69 -18.63 1.12
C LEU A 343 1.14 -19.15 -0.22
N SER A 344 1.98 -19.28 -1.25
CA SER A 344 1.59 -19.88 -2.53
C SER A 344 1.18 -21.34 -2.37
N ALA A 345 1.94 -22.14 -1.61
CA ALA A 345 1.61 -23.52 -1.33
C ALA A 345 0.28 -23.64 -0.55
N LEU A 346 0.07 -22.77 0.46
CA LEU A 346 -1.21 -22.71 1.18
C LEU A 346 -2.37 -22.35 0.26
N LEU A 347 -2.17 -21.40 -0.66
CA LEU A 347 -3.20 -21.02 -1.63
C LEU A 347 -3.52 -22.18 -2.60
N LEU A 348 -2.54 -22.93 -3.05
CA LEU A 348 -2.76 -24.10 -3.90
C LEU A 348 -3.56 -25.19 -3.18
N VAL A 349 -3.28 -25.43 -1.89
CA VAL A 349 -3.99 -26.43 -1.07
C VAL A 349 -5.42 -25.98 -0.75
N PHE A 350 -5.59 -24.72 -0.28
CA PHE A 350 -6.87 -24.21 0.23
C PHE A 350 -7.67 -23.42 -0.80
N GLY A 351 -7.10 -23.07 -1.95
CA GLY A 351 -7.76 -22.24 -2.96
C GLY A 351 -9.04 -22.87 -3.51
N ARG A 352 -9.06 -24.19 -3.68
CA ARG A 352 -10.29 -24.91 -4.09
C ARG A 352 -11.38 -24.79 -3.03
N LEU A 353 -11.04 -24.94 -1.75
CA LEU A 353 -11.98 -24.80 -0.63
C LEU A 353 -12.51 -23.35 -0.57
N TYR A 354 -11.64 -22.35 -0.76
CA TYR A 354 -12.04 -20.95 -0.82
C TYR A 354 -13.11 -20.69 -1.90
N THR A 355 -12.94 -21.24 -3.11
CA THR A 355 -13.91 -21.03 -4.19
C THR A 355 -15.27 -21.70 -3.92
N THR A 356 -15.35 -22.71 -3.05
CA THR A 356 -16.62 -23.36 -2.68
C THR A 356 -17.49 -22.52 -1.74
N ILE A 357 -16.93 -21.50 -1.09
CA ILE A 357 -17.68 -20.57 -0.22
C ILE A 357 -18.72 -19.79 -1.02
N TYR A 358 -18.42 -19.53 -2.31
CA TYR A 358 -19.29 -18.74 -3.19
C TYR A 358 -20.36 -19.60 -3.85
N ARG A 359 -21.59 -19.10 -3.85
CA ARG A 359 -22.75 -19.72 -4.53
C ARG A 359 -22.84 -19.21 -5.97
N VAL A 360 -21.99 -19.73 -6.83
CA VAL A 360 -21.89 -19.36 -8.25
C VAL A 360 -21.89 -20.62 -9.11
N GLU A 361 -22.07 -20.44 -10.42
CA GLU A 361 -22.03 -21.54 -11.40
C GLU A 361 -20.71 -22.32 -11.33
N PRO A 362 -20.74 -23.64 -11.56
CA PRO A 362 -19.54 -24.49 -11.50
C PRO A 362 -18.40 -24.02 -12.40
N GLU A 363 -18.74 -23.46 -13.58
CA GLU A 363 -17.78 -22.94 -14.55
C GLU A 363 -17.03 -21.70 -14.02
N VAL A 364 -17.75 -20.74 -13.39
CA VAL A 364 -17.16 -19.57 -12.75
C VAL A 364 -16.23 -20.00 -11.62
N ARG A 365 -16.64 -20.98 -10.82
CA ARG A 365 -15.83 -21.52 -9.72
C ARG A 365 -14.56 -22.19 -10.21
N ALA A 366 -14.65 -22.99 -11.28
CA ALA A 366 -13.49 -23.65 -11.89
C ALA A 366 -12.50 -22.61 -12.45
N THR A 367 -13.01 -21.61 -13.15
CA THR A 367 -12.21 -20.50 -13.71
C THR A 367 -11.54 -19.70 -12.59
N ALA A 368 -12.25 -19.37 -11.51
CA ALA A 368 -11.69 -18.66 -10.34
C ALA A 368 -10.57 -19.48 -9.70
N TYR A 369 -10.73 -20.80 -9.54
CA TYR A 369 -9.66 -21.65 -9.01
C TYR A 369 -8.41 -21.63 -9.93
N LEU A 370 -8.57 -21.74 -11.24
CA LEU A 370 -7.45 -21.67 -12.19
C LEU A 370 -6.73 -20.31 -12.11
N LEU A 371 -7.47 -19.20 -11.96
CA LEU A 371 -6.88 -17.87 -11.74
C LEU A 371 -6.07 -17.81 -10.44
N LEU A 372 -6.57 -18.43 -9.36
CA LEU A 372 -5.81 -18.55 -8.11
C LEU A 372 -4.55 -19.40 -8.25
N VAL A 373 -4.58 -20.46 -9.07
CA VAL A 373 -3.39 -21.26 -9.38
C VAL A 373 -2.34 -20.44 -10.12
N VAL A 374 -2.75 -19.68 -11.14
CA VAL A 374 -1.86 -18.77 -11.87
C VAL A 374 -1.26 -17.73 -10.92
N PHE A 375 -2.09 -17.13 -10.07
CA PHE A 375 -1.63 -16.18 -9.07
C PHE A 375 -0.64 -16.81 -8.08
N ALA A 376 -0.91 -18.02 -7.58
CA ALA A 376 -0.02 -18.72 -6.66
C ALA A 376 1.36 -19.00 -7.27
N ILE A 377 1.41 -19.37 -8.56
CA ILE A 377 2.68 -19.62 -9.27
C ILE A 377 3.49 -18.33 -9.44
N LEU A 378 2.83 -17.21 -9.73
CA LEU A 378 3.49 -15.93 -10.03
C LEU A 378 3.63 -15.01 -8.81
N SER A 379 2.95 -15.31 -7.70
CA SER A 379 3.02 -14.48 -6.48
C SER A 379 4.44 -14.38 -5.88
N PRO A 380 5.33 -15.38 -5.93
CA PRO A 380 6.70 -15.21 -5.49
C PRO A 380 7.45 -14.14 -6.29
N VAL A 381 7.21 -14.06 -7.61
CA VAL A 381 7.80 -13.03 -8.47
C VAL A 381 7.24 -11.64 -8.09
N LYS A 382 5.92 -11.54 -7.92
CA LYS A 382 5.24 -10.30 -7.51
C LYS A 382 5.73 -9.79 -6.17
N VAL A 383 5.90 -10.67 -5.20
CA VAL A 383 6.44 -10.34 -3.87
C VAL A 383 7.89 -9.87 -3.96
N GLN A 384 8.72 -10.50 -4.79
CA GLN A 384 10.09 -10.04 -5.01
C GLN A 384 10.12 -8.64 -5.61
N ASN A 385 9.25 -8.33 -6.58
CA ASN A 385 9.11 -6.97 -7.11
C ASN A 385 8.69 -5.96 -6.05
N MET A 386 7.75 -6.33 -5.18
CA MET A 386 7.29 -5.46 -4.09
C MET A 386 8.42 -5.16 -3.10
N ILE A 387 9.25 -6.14 -2.73
CA ILE A 387 10.37 -5.97 -1.79
C ILE A 387 11.52 -5.23 -2.48
N LEU A 388 11.91 -5.64 -3.68
CA LEU A 388 13.06 -5.10 -4.39
C LEU A 388 12.75 -3.71 -4.98
N GLY A 389 11.72 -3.61 -5.82
CA GLY A 389 11.32 -2.35 -6.46
C GLY A 389 10.64 -1.39 -5.48
N GLY A 390 9.68 -1.89 -4.68
CA GLY A 390 8.91 -1.10 -3.74
C GLY A 390 9.65 -0.71 -2.46
N GLY A 391 10.65 -1.49 -2.03
CA GLY A 391 11.41 -1.27 -0.80
C GLY A 391 12.87 -0.88 -1.07
N ILE A 392 13.67 -1.85 -1.56
CA ILE A 392 15.15 -1.75 -1.61
C ILE A 392 15.61 -0.67 -2.58
N LEU A 393 15.20 -0.71 -3.85
CA LEU A 393 15.68 0.23 -4.88
C LEU A 393 15.28 1.68 -4.59
N LYS A 394 14.09 1.89 -4.00
CA LYS A 394 13.61 3.21 -3.58
C LYS A 394 14.42 3.81 -2.43
N SER A 395 14.99 2.98 -1.55
CA SER A 395 15.67 3.42 -0.31
C SER A 395 16.88 4.32 -0.55
N GLY A 396 17.53 4.20 -1.73
CA GLY A 396 18.63 5.05 -2.16
C GLY A 396 18.22 6.40 -2.75
N GLY A 397 16.92 6.74 -2.77
CA GLY A 397 16.40 8.00 -3.31
C GLY A 397 16.36 8.09 -4.84
N LYS A 398 16.86 7.09 -5.58
CA LYS A 398 16.79 7.02 -7.04
C LYS A 398 15.45 6.46 -7.53
N THR A 399 14.37 7.13 -7.20
CA THR A 399 12.99 6.71 -7.49
C THR A 399 12.68 6.66 -8.99
N ASN A 400 13.45 7.34 -9.83
CA ASN A 400 13.37 7.23 -11.30
C ASN A 400 13.55 5.78 -11.80
N TYR A 401 14.35 4.96 -11.11
CA TYR A 401 14.50 3.56 -11.51
C TYR A 401 13.20 2.78 -11.40
N THR A 402 12.44 3.01 -10.33
CA THR A 402 11.14 2.36 -10.15
C THR A 402 10.15 2.83 -11.22
N LEU A 403 10.11 4.13 -11.50
CA LEU A 403 9.27 4.68 -12.57
C LEU A 403 9.57 4.02 -13.94
N VAL A 404 10.85 3.89 -14.29
CA VAL A 404 11.25 3.26 -15.55
C VAL A 404 10.88 1.77 -15.59
N ILE A 405 11.06 1.05 -14.48
CA ILE A 405 10.68 -0.36 -14.37
C ILE A 405 9.17 -0.52 -14.55
N ASP A 406 8.36 0.33 -13.92
CA ASP A 406 6.90 0.31 -14.02
C ASP A 406 6.44 0.67 -15.44
N LEU A 407 7.07 1.68 -16.06
CA LEU A 407 6.76 2.07 -17.42
C LEU A 407 7.05 0.95 -18.43
N ILE A 408 8.23 0.32 -18.35
CA ILE A 408 8.61 -0.77 -19.26
C ILE A 408 7.75 -2.02 -18.97
N GLY A 409 7.61 -2.42 -17.70
CA GLY A 409 6.88 -3.63 -17.34
C GLY A 409 5.41 -3.53 -17.68
N THR A 410 4.69 -2.55 -17.11
CA THR A 410 3.24 -2.44 -17.27
C THR A 410 2.87 -1.89 -18.65
N TRP A 411 3.44 -0.75 -19.07
CA TRP A 411 3.02 -0.07 -20.30
C TRP A 411 3.76 -0.53 -21.54
N GLY A 412 5.03 -0.94 -21.41
CA GLY A 412 5.82 -1.47 -22.54
C GLY A 412 5.54 -2.94 -22.82
N PHE A 413 5.17 -3.74 -21.81
CA PHE A 413 5.00 -5.18 -21.95
C PHE A 413 3.59 -5.66 -21.56
N GLY A 414 3.13 -5.38 -20.34
CA GLY A 414 1.88 -5.93 -19.80
C GLY A 414 0.64 -5.50 -20.59
N VAL A 415 0.40 -4.19 -20.75
CA VAL A 415 -0.75 -3.66 -21.47
C VAL A 415 -0.78 -4.10 -22.93
N PRO A 416 0.30 -3.96 -23.73
CA PRO A 416 0.31 -4.45 -25.12
C PRO A 416 0.05 -5.94 -25.24
N LEU A 417 0.66 -6.75 -24.37
CA LEU A 417 0.47 -8.21 -24.38
C LEU A 417 -0.96 -8.60 -23.99
N GLY A 418 -1.56 -7.89 -23.02
CA GLY A 418 -2.95 -8.09 -22.61
C GLY A 418 -3.94 -7.74 -23.72
N LEU A 419 -3.73 -6.61 -24.41
CA LEU A 419 -4.55 -6.20 -25.56
C LEU A 419 -4.43 -7.23 -26.69
N LEU A 420 -3.22 -7.68 -27.01
CA LEU A 420 -2.98 -8.72 -28.01
C LEU A 420 -3.72 -10.02 -27.65
N ALA A 421 -3.57 -10.48 -26.41
CA ALA A 421 -4.16 -11.74 -25.94
C ALA A 421 -5.70 -11.69 -25.92
N ALA A 422 -6.29 -10.59 -25.48
CA ALA A 422 -7.73 -10.46 -25.33
C ALA A 422 -8.44 -10.16 -26.66
N PHE A 423 -7.93 -9.22 -27.46
CA PHE A 423 -8.65 -8.71 -28.65
C PHE A 423 -8.20 -9.35 -29.97
N VAL A 424 -6.90 -9.66 -30.11
CA VAL A 424 -6.38 -10.26 -31.35
C VAL A 424 -6.46 -11.79 -31.30
N LEU A 425 -5.91 -12.38 -30.22
CA LEU A 425 -5.89 -13.84 -30.06
C LEU A 425 -7.20 -14.38 -29.45
N LYS A 426 -8.07 -13.51 -28.91
CA LYS A 426 -9.36 -13.86 -28.30
C LYS A 426 -9.28 -15.01 -27.30
N LEU A 427 -8.24 -15.00 -26.48
CA LEU A 427 -8.01 -16.03 -25.48
C LEU A 427 -8.99 -15.90 -24.31
N PRO A 428 -9.35 -17.00 -23.64
CA PRO A 428 -10.13 -16.96 -22.41
C PRO A 428 -9.33 -16.32 -21.28
N ILE A 429 -10.02 -15.96 -20.16
CA ILE A 429 -9.47 -15.15 -19.08
C ILE A 429 -8.19 -15.73 -18.44
N VAL A 430 -8.10 -17.06 -18.25
CA VAL A 430 -6.96 -17.67 -17.57
C VAL A 430 -5.65 -17.50 -18.33
N PRO A 431 -5.53 -17.81 -19.63
CA PRO A 431 -4.35 -17.47 -20.43
C PRO A 431 -4.08 -15.97 -20.49
N VAL A 432 -5.10 -15.11 -20.62
CA VAL A 432 -4.93 -13.65 -20.63
C VAL A 432 -4.31 -13.19 -19.31
N TYR A 433 -4.83 -13.64 -18.18
CA TYR A 433 -4.29 -13.31 -16.85
C TYR A 433 -2.86 -13.80 -16.65
N PHE A 434 -2.54 -15.01 -17.15
CA PHE A 434 -1.17 -15.53 -17.12
C PHE A 434 -0.22 -14.65 -17.93
N LEU A 435 -0.57 -14.32 -19.17
CA LEU A 435 0.25 -13.48 -20.05
C LEU A 435 0.46 -12.08 -19.48
N LEU A 436 -0.61 -11.46 -18.96
CA LEU A 436 -0.52 -10.18 -18.25
C LEU A 436 0.46 -10.26 -17.06
N SER A 437 0.34 -11.31 -16.26
CA SER A 437 1.17 -11.49 -15.07
C SER A 437 2.66 -11.75 -15.38
N LEU A 438 3.03 -12.07 -16.63
CA LEU A 438 4.43 -12.16 -17.07
C LEU A 438 5.16 -10.82 -17.02
N GLU A 439 4.44 -9.69 -17.00
CA GLU A 439 5.05 -8.37 -16.75
C GLU A 439 5.88 -8.36 -15.47
N GLU A 440 5.41 -9.08 -14.44
CA GLU A 440 6.12 -9.17 -13.16
C GLU A 440 7.51 -9.82 -13.31
N CYS A 441 7.66 -10.76 -14.25
CA CYS A 441 8.96 -11.36 -14.56
C CYS A 441 9.89 -10.34 -15.23
N VAL A 442 9.38 -9.52 -16.14
CA VAL A 442 10.14 -8.45 -16.80
C VAL A 442 10.59 -7.40 -15.76
N ARG A 443 9.65 -6.96 -14.90
CA ARG A 443 9.95 -6.02 -13.82
C ARG A 443 11.00 -6.58 -12.84
N LEU A 444 10.89 -7.87 -12.49
CA LEU A 444 11.88 -8.53 -11.61
C LEU A 444 13.26 -8.61 -12.27
N ALA A 445 13.34 -8.95 -13.55
CA ALA A 445 14.61 -9.02 -14.28
C ALA A 445 15.31 -7.65 -14.31
N LEU A 446 14.57 -6.58 -14.62
CA LEU A 446 15.08 -5.20 -14.60
C LEU A 446 15.51 -4.78 -13.19
N SER A 447 14.69 -5.08 -12.19
CA SER A 447 14.99 -4.77 -10.79
C SER A 447 16.25 -5.48 -10.30
N LEU A 448 16.42 -6.78 -10.62
CA LEU A 448 17.61 -7.57 -10.28
C LEU A 448 18.85 -7.06 -11.00
N TRP A 449 18.74 -6.65 -12.25
CA TRP A 449 19.84 -6.05 -13.00
C TRP A 449 20.33 -4.76 -12.33
N LEU A 450 19.41 -3.85 -11.97
CA LEU A 450 19.74 -2.62 -11.24
C LEU A 450 20.29 -2.91 -9.84
N PHE A 451 19.75 -3.91 -9.15
CA PHE A 451 20.24 -4.34 -7.84
C PHE A 451 21.69 -4.80 -7.89
N LYS A 452 22.04 -5.68 -8.84
CA LYS A 452 23.41 -6.18 -9.04
C LYS A 452 24.37 -5.06 -9.41
N LYS A 453 23.93 -4.07 -10.18
CA LYS A 453 24.74 -2.90 -10.57
C LYS A 453 25.12 -2.00 -9.40
N ARG A 454 24.45 -2.14 -8.23
CA ARG A 454 24.63 -1.32 -7.02
C ARG A 454 24.45 0.18 -7.20
N SER A 455 23.99 0.64 -8.37
CA SER A 455 23.84 2.06 -8.71
C SER A 455 22.71 2.76 -7.91
N TRP A 456 21.85 1.99 -7.25
CA TRP A 456 20.77 2.48 -6.39
C TRP A 456 21.26 2.91 -5.00
N MET A 457 22.45 2.42 -4.57
CA MET A 457 22.99 2.72 -3.25
C MET A 457 23.58 4.13 -3.24
N GLN A 458 22.83 5.06 -2.71
CA GLN A 458 23.22 6.46 -2.59
C GLN A 458 22.82 6.99 -1.22
N GLN A 459 23.74 7.76 -0.61
CA GLN A 459 23.44 8.59 0.54
C GLN A 459 22.84 9.91 0.08
N LEU A 460 21.80 10.42 0.76
CA LEU A 460 21.12 11.68 0.52
C LEU A 460 21.60 12.78 1.45
#